data_1de0435c15ed11d41a5df29e52c877a8
#
_entry.id   1de0435c15ed11d41a5df29e52c877a8
#
_cell.length_a   1.000
_cell.length_b   1.000
_cell.length_c   1.000
_cell.angle_alpha   90.00
_cell.angle_beta   90.00
_cell.angle_gamma   90.00
#
_symmetry.space_group_name_H-M   'P 1'
#
loop_
_entity.id
_entity.type
_entity.pdbx_description
1 polymer ?
#
loop_
_entity_poly.entity_id
_entity_poly.type
_entity_poly.pdbx_seq_one_letter_code
_entity_poly.pdbx_strand_id
1 'polypeptide(L)'
;MYKNSNNSKFPDVHPDRLALVALLNTLPFVGETLHIGWQVSQRFIDATKIISRIKINSIVGGIKPIERKSSGRHALSFSGGADSTAALAVMPHSTEPVFMLRSESKSRTLYDSQAALESCRQLSRLGYNVHIIESDFEYLR
;
A
#
# COMPACT_ATOMS: atom_id res chain seq x y z
N MET A 1 -1.82 26.72 -22.31
CA MET A 1 -3.16 26.24 -21.95
C MET A 1 -3.15 24.70 -22.05
N TYR A 2 -2.80 24.00 -20.99
CA TYR A 2 -2.74 22.54 -20.98
C TYR A 2 -4.16 22.01 -20.76
N LYS A 3 -4.73 21.37 -21.78
CA LYS A 3 -5.95 20.58 -21.61
C LYS A 3 -5.61 19.35 -20.80
N ASN A 4 -6.14 19.26 -19.58
CA ASN A 4 -6.17 18.04 -18.78
C ASN A 4 -7.02 17.00 -19.52
N SER A 5 -6.37 16.12 -20.28
CA SER A 5 -7.01 14.88 -20.71
C SER A 5 -6.98 13.93 -19.50
N ASN A 6 -8.09 13.88 -18.77
CA ASN A 6 -8.34 12.93 -17.67
C ASN A 6 -8.44 11.49 -18.21
N ASN A 7 -7.32 10.93 -18.66
CA ASN A 7 -7.16 9.51 -18.90
C ASN A 7 -6.16 8.93 -17.90
N SER A 8 -6.39 9.14 -16.59
CA SER A 8 -5.63 8.40 -15.59
C SER A 8 -6.18 6.97 -15.55
N LYS A 9 -5.31 5.98 -15.69
CA LYS A 9 -5.64 4.56 -15.47
C LYS A 9 -6.18 4.29 -14.04
N PHE A 10 -6.19 5.29 -13.17
CA PHE A 10 -6.63 5.22 -11.77
C PHE A 10 -7.50 6.43 -11.40
N PRO A 11 -8.69 6.61 -12.04
CA PRO A 11 -9.51 7.82 -11.85
C PRO A 11 -9.98 8.02 -10.40
N ASP A 12 -10.02 6.96 -9.60
CA ASP A 12 -10.60 6.99 -8.23
C ASP A 12 -9.54 7.00 -7.12
N VAL A 13 -8.25 7.04 -7.46
CA VAL A 13 -7.20 7.03 -6.44
C VAL A 13 -6.87 8.45 -6.00
N HIS A 14 -7.02 8.72 -4.71
CA HIS A 14 -6.69 10.02 -4.15
C HIS A 14 -5.20 10.34 -4.35
N PRO A 15 -4.84 11.56 -4.78
CA PRO A 15 -3.45 11.94 -5.08
C PRO A 15 -2.45 11.70 -3.95
N ASP A 16 -2.85 11.89 -2.68
CA ASP A 16 -2.00 11.59 -1.53
C ASP A 16 -1.64 10.10 -1.42
N ARG A 17 -2.52 9.20 -1.85
CA ARG A 17 -2.22 7.76 -1.87
C ARG A 17 -1.17 7.43 -2.93
N LEU A 18 -1.30 8.01 -4.11
CA LEU A 18 -0.30 7.87 -5.18
C LEU A 18 1.05 8.44 -4.73
N ALA A 19 1.03 9.60 -4.06
CA ALA A 19 2.23 10.22 -3.53
C ALA A 19 2.89 9.37 -2.43
N LEU A 20 2.10 8.73 -1.57
CA LEU A 20 2.61 7.81 -0.55
C LEU A 20 3.29 6.59 -1.20
N VAL A 21 2.65 6.01 -2.20
CA VAL A 21 3.24 4.88 -2.96
C VAL A 21 4.55 5.32 -3.62
N ALA A 22 4.57 6.46 -4.30
CA ALA A 22 5.79 7.01 -4.91
C ALA A 22 6.90 7.23 -3.86
N LEU A 23 6.58 7.84 -2.72
CA LEU A 23 7.51 8.06 -1.63
C LEU A 23 8.11 6.74 -1.12
N LEU A 24 7.27 5.76 -0.79
CA LEU A 24 7.72 4.47 -0.24
C LEU A 24 8.62 3.71 -1.22
N ASN A 25 8.32 3.78 -2.53
CA ASN A 25 9.11 3.11 -3.56
C ASN A 25 10.44 3.80 -3.83
N THR A 26 10.48 5.11 -3.73
CA THR A 26 11.68 5.88 -4.10
C THR A 26 12.54 6.25 -2.91
N LEU A 27 12.02 6.17 -1.68
CA LEU A 27 12.70 6.57 -0.45
C LEU A 27 14.15 6.07 -0.33
N PRO A 28 14.48 4.81 -0.67
CA PRO A 28 15.86 4.31 -0.60
C PRO A 28 16.83 4.98 -1.59
N PHE A 29 16.29 5.62 -2.64
CA PHE A 29 17.08 6.18 -3.75
C PHE A 29 17.10 7.71 -3.76
N VAL A 30 16.26 8.36 -2.93
CA VAL A 30 16.16 9.82 -2.84
C VAL A 30 17.22 10.36 -1.87
N GLY A 31 18.04 11.30 -2.32
CA GLY A 31 19.01 11.98 -1.45
C GLY A 31 18.32 12.98 -0.52
N GLU A 32 17.90 14.14 -1.05
CA GLU A 32 17.36 15.24 -0.23
C GLU A 32 15.92 15.60 -0.58
N THR A 33 15.55 15.55 -1.85
CA THR A 33 14.26 16.06 -2.34
C THR A 33 13.60 15.10 -3.29
N LEU A 34 12.32 14.79 -3.04
CA LEU A 34 11.44 14.07 -3.96
C LEU A 34 10.50 15.07 -4.64
N HIS A 35 10.55 15.11 -5.97
CA HIS A 35 9.64 15.92 -6.77
C HIS A 35 8.43 15.10 -7.19
N ILE A 36 7.24 15.57 -6.80
CA ILE A 36 5.97 14.95 -7.15
C ILE A 36 5.27 15.85 -8.19
N GLY A 37 5.04 15.31 -9.39
CA GLY A 37 4.52 16.06 -10.54
C GLY A 37 3.01 16.37 -10.50
N TRP A 38 2.34 16.11 -9.37
CA TRP A 38 0.92 16.38 -9.18
C TRP A 38 0.64 17.05 -7.83
N GLN A 39 -0.58 17.56 -7.66
CA GLN A 39 -0.99 18.19 -6.41
C GLN A 39 -1.17 17.16 -5.31
N VAL A 40 -0.76 17.53 -4.10
CA VAL A 40 -1.02 16.77 -2.87
C VAL A 40 -1.63 17.68 -1.80
N SER A 41 -2.25 17.11 -0.78
CA SER A 41 -2.79 17.86 0.33
C SER A 41 -1.68 18.40 1.24
N GLN A 42 -1.95 19.51 1.92
CA GLN A 42 -1.04 20.04 2.95
C GLN A 42 -0.78 19.01 4.06
N ARG A 43 -1.81 18.24 4.44
CA ARG A 43 -1.69 17.17 5.44
C ARG A 43 -0.67 16.11 5.03
N PHE A 44 -0.60 15.75 3.75
CA PHE A 44 0.41 14.80 3.26
C PHE A 44 1.82 15.37 3.45
N ILE A 45 2.05 16.63 3.05
CA ILE A 45 3.33 17.30 3.23
C ILE A 45 3.75 17.35 4.70
N ASP A 46 2.84 17.72 5.59
CA ASP A 46 3.15 17.85 7.01
C ASP A 46 3.43 16.47 7.66
N ALA A 47 2.70 15.44 7.26
CA ALA A 47 2.95 14.06 7.72
C ALA A 47 4.33 13.55 7.24
N THR A 48 4.74 13.84 6.01
CA THR A 48 6.03 13.37 5.49
C THR A 48 7.22 14.03 6.19
N LYS A 49 7.11 15.27 6.66
CA LYS A 49 8.15 15.93 7.47
C LYS A 49 8.45 15.21 8.77
N ILE A 50 7.44 14.51 9.33
CA ILE A 50 7.58 13.78 10.60
C ILE A 50 8.28 12.43 10.38
N ILE A 51 7.97 11.75 9.28
CA ILE A 51 8.42 10.36 9.03
C ILE A 51 9.67 10.25 8.17
N SER A 52 10.07 11.30 7.49
CA SER A 52 11.24 11.28 6.62
C SER A 52 12.05 12.58 6.70
N ARG A 53 13.37 12.47 6.46
CA ARG A 53 14.25 13.62 6.31
C ARG A 53 14.19 14.21 4.90
N ILE A 54 13.42 13.60 4.01
CA ILE A 54 13.32 13.99 2.61
C ILE A 54 12.34 15.15 2.49
N LYS A 55 12.75 16.18 1.76
CA LYS A 55 11.88 17.27 1.37
C LYS A 55 10.99 16.85 0.22
N ILE A 56 9.69 17.00 0.38
CA ILE A 56 8.73 16.81 -0.71
C ILE A 56 8.53 18.15 -1.41
N ASN A 57 8.79 18.17 -2.71
CA ASN A 57 8.46 19.29 -3.58
C ASN A 57 7.29 18.88 -4.50
N SER A 58 6.15 19.47 -4.28
CA SER A 58 4.96 19.26 -5.09
C SER A 58 4.13 20.54 -5.18
N ILE A 59 3.16 20.55 -6.06
CA ILE A 59 2.15 21.61 -6.12
C ILE A 59 1.23 21.42 -4.91
N VAL A 60 1.30 22.34 -3.94
CA VAL A 60 0.45 22.31 -2.74
C VAL A 60 -0.80 23.16 -2.97
N GLY A 61 -1.95 22.64 -2.57
CA GLY A 61 -3.21 23.38 -2.53
C GLY A 61 -4.31 22.77 -3.41
N GLY A 62 -5.55 23.12 -3.10
CA GLY A 62 -6.73 22.68 -3.84
C GLY A 62 -7.21 21.26 -3.56
N ILE A 63 -6.38 20.38 -3.00
CA ILE A 63 -6.77 19.00 -2.66
C ILE A 63 -7.10 18.91 -1.18
N LYS A 64 -8.32 18.48 -0.89
CA LYS A 64 -8.72 18.16 0.48
C LYS A 64 -8.02 16.89 0.94
N PRO A 65 -7.55 16.82 2.19
CA PRO A 65 -7.01 15.58 2.73
C PRO A 65 -8.02 14.44 2.68
N ILE A 66 -7.53 13.20 2.60
CA ILE A 66 -8.41 12.03 2.71
C ILE A 66 -9.06 12.05 4.10
N GLU A 67 -10.37 12.12 4.13
CA GLU A 67 -11.13 11.91 5.35
C GLU A 67 -11.20 10.41 5.64
N ARG A 68 -10.73 10.01 6.81
CA ARG A 68 -10.92 8.64 7.29
C ARG A 68 -12.39 8.49 7.71
N LYS A 69 -13.22 7.99 6.83
CA LYS A 69 -14.50 7.43 7.24
C LYS A 69 -14.21 6.05 7.81
N SER A 70 -14.35 5.90 9.12
CA SER A 70 -14.29 4.57 9.73
C SER A 70 -15.48 3.77 9.20
N SER A 71 -15.19 2.72 8.43
CA SER A 71 -16.22 1.79 7.96
C SER A 71 -16.60 0.76 9.03
N GLY A 72 -15.92 0.77 10.19
CA GLY A 72 -16.02 -0.29 11.19
C GLY A 72 -15.42 -1.64 10.74
N ARG A 73 -14.90 -1.73 9.51
CA ARG A 73 -14.23 -2.93 9.00
C ARG A 73 -12.75 -2.90 9.37
N HIS A 74 -12.22 -4.07 9.70
CA HIS A 74 -10.81 -4.27 10.02
C HIS A 74 -10.13 -5.01 8.88
N ALA A 75 -8.90 -4.65 8.58
CA ALA A 75 -8.05 -5.38 7.66
C ALA A 75 -6.73 -5.72 8.35
N LEU A 76 -6.19 -6.90 8.04
CA LEU A 76 -4.90 -7.36 8.54
C LEU A 76 -3.98 -7.65 7.36
N SER A 77 -2.76 -7.07 7.38
CA SER A 77 -1.71 -7.51 6.46
C SER A 77 -1.29 -8.93 6.85
N PHE A 78 -1.66 -9.90 6.02
CA PHE A 78 -1.47 -11.33 6.27
C PHE A 78 -0.31 -11.86 5.42
N SER A 79 0.67 -12.49 6.06
CA SER A 79 1.84 -13.05 5.38
C SER A 79 1.84 -14.57 5.28
N GLY A 80 0.88 -15.24 5.92
CA GLY A 80 0.87 -16.71 6.06
C GLY A 80 1.77 -17.24 7.17
N GLY A 81 2.52 -16.37 7.86
CA GLY A 81 3.39 -16.74 8.98
C GLY A 81 2.66 -16.81 10.32
N ALA A 82 3.36 -17.33 11.35
CA ALA A 82 2.81 -17.54 12.69
C ALA A 82 2.27 -16.25 13.32
N ASP A 83 3.00 -15.13 13.20
CA ASP A 83 2.61 -13.85 13.81
C ASP A 83 1.32 -13.29 13.22
N SER A 84 1.19 -13.30 11.89
CA SER A 84 -0.03 -12.83 11.24
C SER A 84 -1.22 -13.75 11.50
N THR A 85 -0.98 -15.07 11.65
CA THR A 85 -2.02 -16.03 12.02
C THR A 85 -2.48 -15.80 13.46
N ALA A 86 -1.54 -15.63 14.39
CA ALA A 86 -1.86 -15.31 15.78
C ALA A 86 -2.60 -13.98 15.93
N ALA A 87 -2.16 -12.96 15.19
CA ALA A 87 -2.86 -11.66 15.17
C ALA A 87 -4.31 -11.82 14.67
N LEU A 88 -4.53 -12.59 13.59
CA LEU A 88 -5.86 -12.83 13.05
C LEU A 88 -6.75 -13.58 14.06
N ALA A 89 -6.20 -14.51 14.82
CA ALA A 89 -6.94 -15.30 15.81
C ALA A 89 -7.49 -14.46 16.98
N VAL A 90 -6.88 -13.31 17.28
CA VAL A 90 -7.33 -12.40 18.35
C VAL A 90 -8.14 -11.22 17.84
N MET A 91 -8.23 -11.03 16.53
CA MET A 91 -9.02 -9.98 15.90
C MET A 91 -10.48 -10.43 15.70
N PRO A 92 -11.43 -9.49 15.51
CA PRO A 92 -12.80 -9.85 15.16
C PRO A 92 -12.84 -10.73 13.92
N HIS A 93 -13.72 -11.74 13.89
CA HIS A 93 -13.85 -12.66 12.76
C HIS A 93 -14.23 -11.95 11.43
N SER A 94 -14.79 -10.75 11.51
CA SER A 94 -15.06 -9.87 10.37
C SER A 94 -13.82 -9.20 9.79
N THR A 95 -12.63 -9.45 10.34
CA THR A 95 -11.37 -8.91 9.82
C THR A 95 -11.07 -9.52 8.46
N GLU A 96 -10.74 -8.67 7.49
CA GLU A 96 -10.38 -9.06 6.13
C GLU A 96 -8.87 -9.23 6.00
N PRO A 97 -8.33 -10.45 5.84
CA PRO A 97 -6.90 -10.65 5.58
C PRO A 97 -6.54 -10.14 4.19
N VAL A 98 -5.49 -9.36 4.10
CA VAL A 98 -4.92 -8.84 2.85
C VAL A 98 -3.54 -9.45 2.66
N PHE A 99 -3.40 -10.32 1.68
CA PHE A 99 -2.16 -11.01 1.35
C PHE A 99 -1.52 -10.37 0.13
N MET A 100 -0.23 -10.03 0.22
CA MET A 100 0.55 -9.54 -0.91
C MET A 100 1.30 -10.72 -1.54
N LEU A 101 0.82 -11.17 -2.70
CA LEU A 101 1.48 -12.18 -3.50
C LEU A 101 2.63 -11.51 -4.26
N ARG A 102 3.85 -11.97 -4.00
CA ARG A 102 5.03 -11.51 -4.71
C ARG A 102 5.11 -12.20 -6.06
N SER A 103 5.39 -11.45 -7.10
CA SER A 103 5.76 -12.03 -8.39
C SER A 103 7.00 -12.91 -8.21
N GLU A 104 7.05 -14.05 -8.87
CA GLU A 104 8.14 -15.01 -8.69
C GLU A 104 9.49 -14.35 -9.00
N SER A 105 10.31 -14.21 -7.97
CA SER A 105 11.71 -13.83 -8.13
C SER A 105 12.51 -15.07 -8.53
N LYS A 106 13.30 -14.98 -9.60
CA LYS A 106 14.27 -16.01 -9.99
C LYS A 106 15.43 -16.13 -8.99
N SER A 107 15.47 -15.31 -7.95
CA SER A 107 16.48 -15.36 -6.91
C SER A 107 16.15 -16.44 -5.86
N ARG A 108 17.18 -16.99 -5.22
CA ARG A 108 17.07 -17.93 -4.09
C ARG A 108 16.39 -17.23 -2.90
N THR A 109 15.08 -17.25 -2.84
CA THR A 109 14.33 -16.75 -1.69
C THR A 109 13.77 -17.94 -0.89
N LEU A 110 13.67 -17.77 0.41
CA LEU A 110 12.95 -18.72 1.29
C LEU A 110 11.42 -18.55 1.17
N TYR A 111 10.97 -17.67 0.30
CA TYR A 111 9.55 -17.43 0.08
C TYR A 111 8.96 -18.49 -0.83
N ASP A 112 7.99 -19.23 -0.30
CA ASP A 112 7.21 -20.22 -1.02
C ASP A 112 5.82 -19.67 -1.30
N SER A 113 5.60 -19.22 -2.55
CA SER A 113 4.34 -18.66 -2.99
C SER A 113 3.18 -19.67 -2.92
N GLN A 114 3.47 -20.97 -3.14
CA GLN A 114 2.46 -22.02 -3.10
C GLN A 114 1.98 -22.27 -1.67
N ALA A 115 2.89 -22.36 -0.71
CA ALA A 115 2.55 -22.49 0.70
C ALA A 115 1.74 -21.29 1.21
N ALA A 116 2.12 -20.09 0.80
CA ALA A 116 1.42 -18.88 1.16
C ALA A 116 -0.01 -18.82 0.57
N LEU A 117 -0.18 -19.19 -0.70
CA LEU A 117 -1.49 -19.30 -1.34
C LEU A 117 -2.37 -20.38 -0.70
N GLU A 118 -1.78 -21.50 -0.30
CA GLU A 118 -2.55 -22.53 0.41
C GLU A 118 -3.02 -22.02 1.77
N SER A 119 -2.20 -21.26 2.49
CA SER A 119 -2.63 -20.60 3.74
C SER A 119 -3.84 -19.67 3.49
N CYS A 120 -3.84 -18.91 2.41
CA CYS A 120 -4.98 -18.07 2.01
C CYS A 120 -6.23 -18.89 1.70
N ARG A 121 -6.08 -20.05 1.02
CA ARG A 121 -7.20 -20.96 0.73
C ARG A 121 -7.79 -21.54 2.01
N GLN A 122 -6.94 -21.94 2.98
CA GLN A 122 -7.41 -22.43 4.26
C GLN A 122 -8.21 -21.38 5.02
N LEU A 123 -7.73 -20.12 5.07
CA LEU A 123 -8.51 -19.04 5.68
C LEU A 123 -9.85 -18.82 4.99
N SER A 124 -9.89 -18.88 3.66
CA SER A 124 -11.15 -18.76 2.92
C SER A 124 -12.13 -19.91 3.27
N ARG A 125 -11.65 -21.15 3.47
CA ARG A 125 -12.46 -22.28 3.94
C ARG A 125 -12.99 -22.07 5.36
N LEU A 126 -12.26 -21.33 6.18
CA LEU A 126 -12.68 -20.94 7.54
C LEU A 126 -13.65 -19.74 7.54
N GLY A 127 -14.03 -19.23 6.37
CA GLY A 127 -15.02 -18.18 6.21
C GLY A 127 -14.45 -16.75 6.20
N TYR A 128 -13.12 -16.58 6.17
CA TYR A 128 -12.53 -15.26 6.01
C TYR A 128 -12.61 -14.77 4.57
N ASN A 129 -12.88 -13.47 4.39
CA ASN A 129 -12.81 -12.81 3.10
C ASN A 129 -11.37 -12.38 2.80
N VAL A 130 -10.59 -13.27 2.19
CA VAL A 130 -9.17 -13.05 1.92
C VAL A 130 -8.97 -12.28 0.61
N HIS A 131 -8.25 -11.17 0.67
CA HIS A 131 -7.86 -10.39 -0.50
C HIS A 131 -6.42 -10.72 -0.89
N ILE A 132 -6.22 -11.16 -2.13
CA ILE A 132 -4.88 -11.41 -2.69
C ILE A 132 -4.55 -10.28 -3.65
N ILE A 133 -3.43 -9.60 -3.40
CA ILE A 133 -2.93 -8.50 -4.22
C ILE A 133 -1.59 -8.93 -4.80
N GLU A 134 -1.50 -9.06 -6.11
CA GLU A 134 -0.23 -9.29 -6.78
C GLU A 134 0.61 -8.02 -6.81
N SER A 135 1.91 -8.16 -6.53
CA SER A 135 2.84 -7.05 -6.51
C SER A 135 4.22 -7.47 -6.99
N ASP A 136 4.76 -6.68 -7.89
CA ASP A 136 6.13 -6.75 -8.39
C ASP A 136 7.05 -5.73 -7.68
N PHE A 137 6.59 -5.14 -6.59
CA PHE A 137 7.29 -4.10 -5.83
C PHE A 137 8.74 -4.46 -5.48
N GLU A 138 9.05 -5.73 -5.28
CA GLU A 138 10.39 -6.20 -4.95
C GLU A 138 11.39 -6.09 -6.11
N TYR A 139 10.92 -5.95 -7.35
CA TYR A 139 11.78 -5.71 -8.51
C TYR A 139 12.29 -4.27 -8.62
N LEU A 140 11.76 -3.37 -7.79
CA LEU A 140 12.18 -1.97 -7.74
C LEU A 140 13.35 -1.70 -6.78
N ARG A 141 13.96 -2.76 -6.25
CA ARG A 141 15.14 -2.69 -5.37
C ARG A 141 16.44 -2.97 -6.09
#